data_9f9bb263578aec85c406f81ae71090b1
#
_entry.id   9f9bb263578aec85c406f81ae71090b1
#
_cell.length_a   1.000
_cell.length_b   1.000
_cell.length_c   1.000
_cell.angle_alpha   90.00
_cell.angle_beta   90.00
_cell.angle_gamma   90.00
#
_symmetry.space_group_name_H-M   'P 1'
#
loop_
_entity.id
_entity.type
_entity.pdbx_description
1 polymer ?
#
loop_
_entity_poly.entity_id
_entity_poly.type
_entity_poly.pdbx_seq_one_letter_code
_entity_poly.pdbx_strand_id
1 'polypeptide(L)'
;MYSSELEGKPVIGYVKRANKKLKQPKITYNRQLNRLIDNARTVYVTGDWHLWGMGKDGIIRKGKRFYSTIQELRKLRSDDFLIFLGDLVNDEFEDKDALRRILSEINCRTVMILGNNDVMDREFYEQYFDFVVEAFQWKDITFSHFPLPDFTEGFNIHGHIHESTTYWDYCPRNYNAFREDGSFFTLDEILNFFNKGYVNHYGKFIKRES
;
A
#
# COMPACT_ATOMS: atom_id res chain seq x y z
N MET A 1 17.03 -27.95 19.61
CA MET A 1 15.91 -28.90 19.55
C MET A 1 14.62 -28.09 19.56
N TYR A 2 14.15 -27.64 18.41
CA TYR A 2 12.80 -27.09 18.23
C TYR A 2 12.11 -28.00 17.21
N SER A 3 11.27 -28.88 17.74
CA SER A 3 10.55 -29.90 17.00
C SER A 3 9.29 -29.32 16.34
N SER A 4 9.16 -29.47 15.03
CA SER A 4 8.14 -30.26 14.30
C SER A 4 6.71 -30.31 14.86
N GLU A 5 6.04 -29.21 15.21
CA GLU A 5 4.58 -29.25 15.51
C GLU A 5 3.75 -28.22 14.71
N LEU A 6 4.25 -27.73 13.60
CA LEU A 6 3.47 -26.86 12.70
C LEU A 6 3.04 -27.54 11.38
N GLU A 7 3.33 -28.82 11.24
CA GLU A 7 2.82 -29.63 10.13
C GLU A 7 1.41 -30.13 10.50
N GLY A 8 0.38 -29.52 9.93
CA GLY A 8 -0.93 -30.16 9.86
C GLY A 8 -2.17 -29.32 10.18
N LYS A 9 -2.06 -28.03 10.46
CA LYS A 9 -3.30 -27.22 10.56
C LYS A 9 -3.57 -26.52 9.22
N PRO A 10 -4.72 -26.77 8.58
CA PRO A 10 -4.99 -26.21 7.28
C PRO A 10 -5.07 -24.69 7.36
N VAL A 11 -4.10 -24.02 6.76
CA VAL A 11 -4.07 -22.56 6.52
C VAL A 11 -5.35 -22.09 5.81
N ILE A 12 -6.03 -22.98 5.11
CA ILE A 12 -7.33 -22.82 4.45
C ILE A 12 -8.42 -22.25 5.38
N GLY A 13 -8.40 -22.57 6.67
CA GLY A 13 -9.40 -22.04 7.63
C GLY A 13 -9.25 -20.56 7.92
N TYR A 14 -8.03 -20.03 7.90
CA TYR A 14 -7.74 -18.62 8.16
C TYR A 14 -8.08 -17.76 6.93
N VAL A 15 -7.72 -18.25 5.75
CA VAL A 15 -8.06 -17.60 4.46
C VAL A 15 -9.58 -17.51 4.28
N LYS A 16 -10.34 -18.57 4.61
CA LYS A 16 -11.81 -18.54 4.53
C LYS A 16 -12.44 -17.56 5.52
N ARG A 17 -11.85 -17.29 6.68
CA ARG A 17 -12.35 -16.30 7.65
C ARG A 17 -12.01 -14.87 7.25
N ALA A 18 -10.84 -14.62 6.69
CA ALA A 18 -10.46 -13.32 6.16
C ALA A 18 -11.30 -12.97 4.93
N ASN A 19 -11.45 -13.89 3.97
CA ASN A 19 -12.24 -13.68 2.75
C ASN A 19 -13.75 -13.48 3.00
N LYS A 20 -14.27 -13.93 4.13
CA LYS A 20 -15.70 -13.74 4.46
C LYS A 20 -16.03 -12.29 4.85
N LYS A 21 -15.02 -11.46 5.18
CA LYS A 21 -15.21 -10.07 5.63
C LYS A 21 -14.73 -9.02 4.60
N LEU A 22 -13.90 -9.38 3.66
CA LEU A 22 -13.37 -8.44 2.67
C LEU A 22 -14.20 -8.51 1.40
N LYS A 23 -15.02 -7.50 1.19
CA LYS A 23 -15.64 -7.27 -0.13
C LYS A 23 -14.50 -7.06 -1.12
N GLN A 24 -14.52 -7.79 -2.24
CA GLN A 24 -13.53 -7.57 -3.28
C GLN A 24 -13.61 -6.12 -3.77
N PRO A 25 -12.49 -5.39 -3.85
CA PRO A 25 -12.51 -4.01 -4.28
C PRO A 25 -12.94 -3.92 -5.75
N LYS A 26 -13.64 -2.85 -6.07
CA LYS A 26 -13.97 -2.53 -7.47
C LYS A 26 -12.71 -2.06 -8.19
N ILE A 27 -12.22 -2.86 -9.12
CA ILE A 27 -11.06 -2.50 -9.93
C ILE A 27 -11.48 -1.46 -10.97
N THR A 28 -10.81 -0.31 -10.96
CA THR A 28 -11.02 0.79 -11.90
C THR A 28 -10.06 0.68 -13.07
N TYR A 29 -10.59 0.79 -14.29
CA TYR A 29 -9.82 0.90 -15.53
C TYR A 29 -9.94 2.34 -16.04
N ASN A 30 -8.89 3.14 -15.89
CA ASN A 30 -8.93 4.56 -16.25
C ASN A 30 -7.76 4.92 -17.18
N ARG A 31 -8.08 5.25 -18.45
CA ARG A 31 -7.08 5.59 -19.47
C ARG A 31 -6.29 6.87 -19.15
N GLN A 32 -6.92 7.84 -18.49
CA GLN A 32 -6.24 9.10 -18.10
C GLN A 32 -5.23 8.81 -16.99
N LEU A 33 -5.64 8.06 -15.94
CA LEU A 33 -4.74 7.62 -14.87
C LEU A 33 -3.54 6.87 -15.42
N ASN A 34 -3.78 5.89 -16.31
CA ASN A 34 -2.70 5.11 -16.92
C ASN A 34 -1.73 5.97 -17.71
N ARG A 35 -2.23 6.95 -18.50
CA ARG A 35 -1.37 7.89 -19.23
C ARG A 35 -0.52 8.77 -18.31
N LEU A 36 -1.05 9.19 -17.15
CA LEU A 36 -0.30 9.98 -16.19
C LEU A 36 0.84 9.16 -15.58
N ILE A 37 0.61 7.89 -15.26
CA ILE A 37 1.64 6.97 -14.79
C ILE A 37 2.70 6.75 -15.86
N ASP A 38 2.29 6.48 -17.11
CA ASP A 38 3.23 6.25 -18.23
C ASP A 38 4.12 7.46 -18.57
N ASN A 39 3.66 8.69 -18.32
CA ASN A 39 4.37 9.92 -18.63
C ASN A 39 5.09 10.56 -17.44
N ALA A 40 4.96 10.00 -16.25
CA ALA A 40 5.61 10.53 -15.06
C ALA A 40 7.13 10.34 -15.13
N ARG A 41 7.89 11.32 -14.60
CA ARG A 41 9.35 11.20 -14.47
C ARG A 41 9.72 10.05 -13.51
N THR A 42 9.04 9.98 -12.40
CA THR A 42 9.18 8.91 -11.41
C THR A 42 7.80 8.61 -10.81
N VAL A 43 7.47 7.33 -10.70
CA VAL A 43 6.26 6.88 -10.01
C VAL A 43 6.64 6.37 -8.64
N TYR A 44 6.12 7.00 -7.61
CA TYR A 44 6.31 6.60 -6.22
C TYR A 44 5.11 5.80 -5.73
N VAL A 45 5.37 4.82 -4.86
CA VAL A 45 4.35 3.97 -4.24
C VAL A 45 4.55 3.97 -2.73
N THR A 46 3.50 4.26 -1.99
CA THR A 46 3.49 4.26 -0.52
C THR A 46 2.09 3.96 0.00
N GLY A 47 1.95 3.68 1.29
CA GLY A 47 0.69 3.48 1.98
C GLY A 47 0.89 3.24 3.46
N ASP A 48 -0.20 2.93 4.16
CA ASP A 48 -0.19 2.56 5.58
C ASP A 48 0.53 3.58 6.47
N TRP A 49 0.32 4.87 6.22
CA TRP A 49 0.98 5.92 7.01
C TRP A 49 0.48 5.95 8.44
N HIS A 50 -0.82 5.66 8.65
CA HIS A 50 -1.48 5.69 9.96
C HIS A 50 -1.10 6.93 10.76
N LEU A 51 -1.21 8.09 10.12
CA LEU A 51 -0.91 9.37 10.75
C LEU A 51 -1.71 9.48 12.05
N TRP A 52 -1.04 9.86 13.14
CA TRP A 52 -1.58 9.98 14.51
C TRP A 52 -2.09 8.66 15.13
N GLY A 53 -1.77 7.51 14.57
CA GLY A 53 -2.10 6.23 15.19
C GLY A 53 -1.53 6.11 16.59
N MET A 54 -2.33 5.66 17.55
CA MET A 54 -1.85 5.30 18.88
C MET A 54 -1.16 3.93 18.81
N GLY A 55 0.04 3.84 19.41
CA GLY A 55 0.67 2.56 19.64
C GLY A 55 -0.13 1.76 20.70
N LYS A 56 0.16 0.46 20.81
CA LYS A 56 -0.41 -0.41 21.87
C LYS A 56 -0.14 0.11 23.29
N ASP A 57 0.77 1.02 23.44
CA ASP A 57 1.17 1.74 24.65
C ASP A 57 0.39 3.04 24.91
N GLY A 58 -0.59 3.37 24.05
CA GLY A 58 -1.37 4.60 24.13
C GLY A 58 -0.62 5.87 23.73
N ILE A 59 0.59 5.75 23.19
CA ILE A 59 1.38 6.91 22.74
C ILE A 59 1.09 7.18 21.27
N ILE A 60 0.74 8.44 20.97
CA ILE A 60 0.57 8.87 19.56
C ILE A 60 1.91 8.70 18.85
N ARG A 61 1.92 7.86 17.81
CA ARG A 61 3.10 7.61 16.99
C ARG A 61 3.46 8.82 16.14
N LYS A 62 3.93 9.90 16.77
CA LYS A 62 4.66 10.99 16.11
C LYS A 62 6.14 10.62 15.99
N GLY A 63 6.42 9.42 15.49
CA GLY A 63 7.76 8.90 15.50
C GLY A 63 8.58 9.29 14.27
N LYS A 64 9.79 8.71 14.20
CA LYS A 64 10.73 8.83 13.09
C LYS A 64 10.07 8.61 11.71
N ARG A 65 9.13 7.68 11.63
CA ARG A 65 8.38 7.37 10.41
C ARG A 65 7.57 8.57 9.90
N PHE A 66 6.84 9.27 10.78
CA PHE A 66 6.07 10.46 10.39
C PHE A 66 6.96 11.53 9.75
N TYR A 67 8.07 11.87 10.39
CA TYR A 67 9.01 12.87 9.86
C TYR A 67 9.63 12.42 8.54
N SER A 68 9.98 11.15 8.42
CA SER A 68 10.52 10.58 7.19
C SER A 68 9.51 10.70 6.04
N THR A 69 8.26 10.32 6.28
CA THR A 69 7.16 10.43 5.31
C THR A 69 6.97 11.85 4.81
N ILE A 70 6.95 12.85 5.72
CA ILE A 70 6.82 14.26 5.33
C ILE A 70 8.04 14.72 4.51
N GLN A 71 9.24 14.27 4.85
CA GLN A 71 10.43 14.59 4.06
C GLN A 71 10.40 13.95 2.68
N GLU A 72 9.88 12.74 2.54
CA GLU A 72 9.68 12.10 1.23
C GLU A 72 8.67 12.88 0.38
N LEU A 73 7.54 13.34 0.97
CA LEU A 73 6.56 14.18 0.26
C LEU A 73 7.21 15.44 -0.32
N ARG A 74 8.07 16.10 0.45
CA ARG A 74 8.76 17.34 0.03
C ARG A 74 9.78 17.14 -1.09
N LYS A 75 10.20 15.91 -1.36
CA LYS A 75 11.11 15.59 -2.47
C LYS A 75 10.37 15.41 -3.79
N LEU A 76 9.05 15.19 -3.75
CA LEU A 76 8.23 14.99 -4.93
C LEU A 76 8.21 16.25 -5.81
N ARG A 77 8.30 16.07 -7.11
CA ARG A 77 8.25 17.13 -8.10
C ARG A 77 6.94 17.07 -8.86
N SER A 78 6.56 18.16 -9.50
CA SER A 78 5.31 18.27 -10.26
C SER A 78 5.19 17.31 -11.45
N ASP A 79 6.32 16.77 -11.93
CA ASP A 79 6.40 15.78 -13.00
C ASP A 79 6.50 14.32 -12.50
N ASP A 80 6.45 14.11 -11.17
CA ASP A 80 6.32 12.80 -10.56
C ASP A 80 4.85 12.36 -10.45
N PHE A 81 4.63 11.11 -10.12
CA PHE A 81 3.32 10.55 -9.81
C PHE A 81 3.36 9.76 -8.49
N LEU A 82 2.39 9.98 -7.60
CA LEU A 82 2.28 9.27 -6.33
C LEU A 82 1.09 8.33 -6.32
N ILE A 83 1.35 7.06 -6.12
CA ILE A 83 0.35 6.02 -5.84
C ILE A 83 0.29 5.81 -4.34
N PHE A 84 -0.85 6.15 -3.72
CA PHE A 84 -1.09 5.97 -2.30
C PHE A 84 -2.02 4.77 -2.06
N LEU A 85 -1.56 3.77 -1.33
CA LEU A 85 -2.20 2.47 -1.17
C LEU A 85 -3.18 2.38 0.02
N GLY A 86 -3.59 3.53 0.57
CA GLY A 86 -4.57 3.59 1.65
C GLY A 86 -3.98 3.61 3.06
N ASP A 87 -4.88 3.70 4.04
CA ASP A 87 -4.58 3.86 5.45
C ASP A 87 -3.68 5.08 5.73
N LEU A 88 -4.16 6.23 5.26
CA LEU A 88 -3.52 7.54 5.45
C LEU A 88 -3.54 7.97 6.91
N VAL A 89 -4.67 7.78 7.57
CA VAL A 89 -4.90 8.11 8.97
C VAL A 89 -5.28 6.87 9.77
N ASN A 90 -5.36 7.03 11.08
CA ASN A 90 -5.97 6.01 11.93
C ASN A 90 -7.45 6.31 12.14
N ASP A 91 -8.26 5.30 12.47
CA ASP A 91 -9.71 5.38 12.71
C ASP A 91 -10.10 6.34 13.84
N GLU A 92 -9.19 6.64 14.78
CA GLU A 92 -9.38 7.59 15.88
C GLU A 92 -8.97 9.04 15.52
N PHE A 93 -8.71 9.33 14.24
CA PHE A 93 -8.17 10.63 13.84
C PHE A 93 -9.24 11.73 13.81
N GLU A 94 -8.99 12.85 14.50
CA GLU A 94 -9.92 13.99 14.62
C GLU A 94 -9.38 15.31 14.03
N ASP A 95 -8.06 15.49 13.89
CA ASP A 95 -7.45 16.76 13.45
C ASP A 95 -7.40 16.90 11.92
N LYS A 96 -8.56 17.21 11.33
CA LYS A 96 -8.70 17.43 9.88
C LYS A 96 -7.80 18.55 9.34
N ASP A 97 -7.50 19.55 10.14
CA ASP A 97 -6.70 20.70 9.69
C ASP A 97 -5.20 20.33 9.62
N ALA A 98 -4.72 19.49 10.53
CA ALA A 98 -3.38 18.94 10.42
C ALA A 98 -3.24 18.05 9.17
N LEU A 99 -4.25 17.23 8.89
CA LEU A 99 -4.28 16.40 7.67
C LEU A 99 -4.27 17.26 6.40
N ARG A 100 -5.10 18.31 6.34
CA ARG A 100 -5.13 19.25 5.20
C ARG A 100 -3.75 19.88 4.95
N ARG A 101 -3.05 20.30 6.01
CA ARG A 101 -1.69 20.88 5.89
C ARG A 101 -0.71 19.89 5.30
N ILE A 102 -0.77 18.62 5.70
CA ILE A 102 0.12 17.59 5.16
C ILE A 102 -0.19 17.30 3.69
N LEU A 103 -1.47 17.10 3.38
CA LEU A 103 -1.88 16.79 2.01
C LEU A 103 -1.59 17.96 1.04
N SER A 104 -1.64 19.21 1.52
CA SER A 104 -1.28 20.37 0.70
C SER A 104 0.22 20.46 0.36
N GLU A 105 1.08 19.68 1.01
CA GLU A 105 2.50 19.57 0.64
C GLU A 105 2.76 18.66 -0.57
N ILE A 106 1.75 17.89 -1.00
CA ILE A 106 1.88 17.03 -2.18
C ILE A 106 1.90 17.90 -3.43
N ASN A 107 3.01 17.86 -4.16
CA ASN A 107 3.25 18.71 -5.34
C ASN A 107 3.38 17.90 -6.65
N CYS A 108 2.69 16.78 -6.77
CA CYS A 108 2.68 15.93 -7.94
C CYS A 108 1.28 15.41 -8.25
N ARG A 109 1.11 14.72 -9.37
CA ARG A 109 -0.14 14.02 -9.70
C ARG A 109 -0.29 12.78 -8.83
N THR A 110 -1.52 12.44 -8.47
CA THR A 110 -1.78 11.46 -7.42
C THR A 110 -2.96 10.55 -7.71
N VAL A 111 -2.88 9.32 -7.17
CA VAL A 111 -4.04 8.45 -6.96
C VAL A 111 -4.04 7.92 -5.54
N MET A 112 -5.20 7.99 -4.89
CA MET A 112 -5.45 7.38 -3.59
C MET A 112 -6.31 6.14 -3.76
N ILE A 113 -5.85 5.04 -3.21
CA ILE A 113 -6.64 3.84 -2.97
C ILE A 113 -7.15 3.90 -1.53
N LEU A 114 -8.45 3.71 -1.35
CA LEU A 114 -9.04 3.77 -0.01
C LEU A 114 -8.69 2.52 0.79
N GLY A 115 -8.16 2.72 1.99
CA GLY A 115 -7.90 1.69 2.98
C GLY A 115 -9.06 1.54 3.97
N ASN A 116 -8.94 0.63 4.92
CA ASN A 116 -9.98 0.39 5.92
C ASN A 116 -9.98 1.41 7.07
N ASN A 117 -8.88 2.12 7.27
CA ASN A 117 -8.78 3.17 8.28
C ASN A 117 -8.94 4.59 7.70
N ASP A 118 -9.29 4.71 6.44
CA ASP A 118 -9.56 6.01 5.81
C ASP A 118 -10.99 6.45 6.12
N VAL A 119 -11.14 7.16 7.24
CA VAL A 119 -12.43 7.50 7.86
C VAL A 119 -13.12 8.73 7.29
N MET A 120 -12.41 9.53 6.47
CA MET A 120 -13.02 10.70 5.83
C MET A 120 -13.89 10.28 4.65
N ASP A 121 -14.88 11.13 4.33
CA ASP A 121 -15.67 10.94 3.13
C ASP A 121 -14.79 10.99 1.89
N ARG A 122 -15.21 10.30 0.83
CA ARG A 122 -14.50 10.27 -0.45
C ARG A 122 -14.26 11.68 -0.99
N GLU A 123 -15.26 12.56 -0.86
CA GLU A 123 -15.24 13.96 -1.28
C GLU A 123 -14.14 14.77 -0.56
N PHE A 124 -13.77 14.38 0.65
CA PHE A 124 -12.65 15.00 1.35
C PHE A 124 -11.33 14.66 0.64
N TYR A 125 -11.10 13.39 0.29
CA TYR A 125 -9.87 12.97 -0.38
C TYR A 125 -9.78 13.49 -1.81
N GLU A 126 -10.89 13.62 -2.54
CA GLU A 126 -10.98 14.18 -3.89
C GLU A 126 -10.56 15.67 -3.98
N GLN A 127 -10.44 16.38 -2.84
CA GLN A 127 -9.86 17.72 -2.79
C GLN A 127 -8.32 17.73 -2.91
N TYR A 128 -7.66 16.61 -2.63
CA TYR A 128 -6.19 16.51 -2.54
C TYR A 128 -5.60 15.50 -3.50
N PHE A 129 -6.37 14.53 -3.94
CA PHE A 129 -5.93 13.48 -4.86
C PHE A 129 -6.68 13.61 -6.18
N ASP A 130 -5.94 13.50 -7.30
CA ASP A 130 -6.54 13.58 -8.65
C ASP A 130 -7.51 12.44 -8.92
N PHE A 131 -7.25 11.28 -8.31
CA PHE A 131 -8.11 10.10 -8.38
C PHE A 131 -8.24 9.47 -6.99
N VAL A 132 -9.47 9.06 -6.64
CA VAL A 132 -9.76 8.28 -5.44
C VAL A 132 -10.51 7.02 -5.86
N VAL A 133 -9.96 5.84 -5.57
CA VAL A 133 -10.48 4.56 -6.05
C VAL A 133 -10.40 3.47 -4.96
N GLU A 134 -11.09 2.35 -5.13
CA GLU A 134 -10.92 1.17 -4.26
C GLU A 134 -9.73 0.30 -4.70
N ALA A 135 -9.50 0.21 -6.00
CA ALA A 135 -8.36 -0.42 -6.66
C ALA A 135 -8.29 0.06 -8.11
N PHE A 136 -7.13 -0.04 -8.74
CA PHE A 136 -7.03 0.21 -10.17
C PHE A 136 -6.03 -0.72 -10.85
N GLN A 137 -6.15 -0.84 -12.16
CA GLN A 137 -5.22 -1.61 -12.98
C GLN A 137 -4.44 -0.71 -13.93
N TRP A 138 -3.13 -0.90 -13.94
CA TRP A 138 -2.20 -0.35 -14.89
C TRP A 138 -1.38 -1.49 -15.52
N LYS A 139 -1.48 -1.66 -16.84
CA LYS A 139 -0.94 -2.83 -17.56
C LYS A 139 -1.43 -4.14 -16.91
N ASP A 140 -0.53 -5.03 -16.56
CA ASP A 140 -0.77 -6.29 -15.86
C ASP A 140 -0.66 -6.20 -14.33
N ILE A 141 -0.59 -4.97 -13.79
CA ILE A 141 -0.43 -4.72 -12.36
C ILE A 141 -1.74 -4.15 -11.81
N THR A 142 -2.24 -4.77 -10.75
CA THR A 142 -3.34 -4.24 -9.94
C THR A 142 -2.81 -3.63 -8.66
N PHE A 143 -3.19 -2.38 -8.40
CA PHE A 143 -2.92 -1.69 -7.15
C PHE A 143 -4.17 -1.75 -6.28
N SER A 144 -4.01 -2.12 -5.02
CA SER A 144 -5.10 -2.25 -4.04
C SER A 144 -4.59 -2.00 -2.64
N HIS A 145 -5.47 -1.67 -1.68
CA HIS A 145 -5.07 -1.61 -0.29
C HIS A 145 -4.86 -3.01 0.28
N PHE A 146 -5.84 -3.91 0.09
CA PHE A 146 -5.75 -5.30 0.53
C PHE A 146 -5.02 -6.17 -0.50
N PRO A 147 -4.23 -7.16 -0.05
CA PRO A 147 -3.72 -8.19 -0.94
C PRO A 147 -4.87 -8.92 -1.62
N LEU A 148 -4.78 -9.12 -2.91
CA LEU A 148 -5.80 -9.82 -3.67
C LEU A 148 -5.52 -11.33 -3.68
N PRO A 149 -6.49 -12.16 -3.26
CA PRO A 149 -6.39 -13.60 -3.37
C PRO A 149 -6.53 -14.05 -4.84
N ASP A 150 -6.01 -15.20 -5.15
CA ASP A 150 -6.26 -15.90 -6.42
C ASP A 150 -5.89 -15.08 -7.68
N PHE A 151 -4.79 -14.35 -7.62
CA PHE A 151 -4.26 -13.63 -8.76
C PHE A 151 -3.65 -14.63 -9.75
N THR A 152 -4.40 -14.99 -10.78
CA THR A 152 -3.97 -15.97 -11.79
C THR A 152 -3.09 -15.35 -12.85
N GLU A 153 -3.28 -14.07 -13.15
CA GLU A 153 -2.52 -13.33 -14.16
C GLU A 153 -2.09 -11.96 -13.63
N GLY A 154 -0.90 -11.48 -14.05
CA GLY A 154 -0.37 -10.19 -13.63
C GLY A 154 0.20 -10.18 -12.21
N PHE A 155 0.28 -9.00 -11.62
CA PHE A 155 0.85 -8.73 -10.30
C PHE A 155 -0.09 -7.87 -9.47
N ASN A 156 0.03 -7.99 -8.14
CA ASN A 156 -0.67 -7.11 -7.21
C ASN A 156 0.34 -6.36 -6.33
N ILE A 157 0.24 -5.04 -6.30
CA ILE A 157 0.96 -4.17 -5.37
C ILE A 157 -0.04 -3.67 -4.34
N HIS A 158 0.23 -3.92 -3.07
CA HIS A 158 -0.72 -3.65 -1.99
C HIS A 158 -0.05 -3.14 -0.71
N GLY A 159 -0.85 -2.65 0.24
CA GLY A 159 -0.49 -2.29 1.60
C GLY A 159 -1.12 -3.24 2.63
N HIS A 160 -1.70 -2.68 3.68
CA HIS A 160 -2.53 -3.26 4.71
C HIS A 160 -1.85 -4.22 5.70
N ILE A 161 -1.07 -5.18 5.23
CA ILE A 161 -0.54 -6.25 6.09
C ILE A 161 0.70 -5.83 6.89
N HIS A 162 1.26 -4.67 6.60
CA HIS A 162 2.48 -4.14 7.22
C HIS A 162 3.59 -5.20 7.24
N GLU A 163 4.15 -5.48 8.41
CA GLU A 163 5.17 -6.52 8.64
C GLU A 163 4.54 -7.90 8.91
N SER A 164 3.21 -8.00 8.85
CA SER A 164 2.53 -9.25 9.18
C SER A 164 2.88 -10.33 8.18
N THR A 165 3.25 -11.48 8.72
CA THR A 165 3.49 -12.69 7.96
C THR A 165 2.16 -13.40 7.73
N THR A 166 1.54 -13.12 6.63
CA THR A 166 0.29 -13.75 6.24
C THR A 166 0.49 -14.62 5.01
N TYR A 167 -0.50 -15.45 4.71
CA TYR A 167 -0.51 -16.26 3.48
C TYR A 167 -0.19 -15.46 2.21
N TRP A 168 -0.57 -14.18 2.19
CA TRP A 168 -0.39 -13.26 1.06
C TRP A 168 1.09 -12.96 0.78
N ASP A 169 1.95 -12.99 1.79
CA ASP A 169 3.40 -12.80 1.63
C ASP A 169 4.05 -13.92 0.84
N TYR A 170 3.39 -15.07 0.77
CA TYR A 170 3.87 -16.23 -0.01
C TYR A 170 3.35 -16.24 -1.44
N CYS A 171 2.40 -15.35 -1.79
CA CYS A 171 1.97 -15.25 -3.16
C CYS A 171 3.04 -14.55 -4.00
N PRO A 172 3.67 -15.24 -4.94
CA PRO A 172 4.79 -14.71 -5.70
C PRO A 172 4.42 -13.53 -6.62
N ARG A 173 3.14 -13.25 -6.75
CA ARG A 173 2.61 -12.16 -7.58
C ARG A 173 2.14 -10.97 -6.75
N ASN A 174 2.18 -11.07 -5.42
CA ASN A 174 1.84 -9.99 -4.50
C ASN A 174 3.11 -9.29 -4.03
N TYR A 175 3.08 -7.97 -4.00
CA TYR A 175 4.13 -7.13 -3.45
C TYR A 175 3.54 -6.21 -2.38
N ASN A 176 3.97 -6.39 -1.15
CA ASN A 176 3.61 -5.50 -0.05
C ASN A 176 4.51 -4.26 -0.07
N ALA A 177 3.95 -3.11 -0.41
CA ALA A 177 4.69 -1.85 -0.51
C ALA A 177 4.72 -1.06 0.81
N PHE A 178 4.92 -1.77 1.92
CA PHE A 178 5.09 -1.18 3.23
C PHE A 178 6.58 -1.00 3.57
N ARG A 179 6.95 0.19 4.09
CA ARG A 179 8.26 0.44 4.69
C ARG A 179 8.13 1.02 6.09
N GLU A 180 8.75 0.37 7.06
CA GLU A 180 8.72 0.78 8.46
C GLU A 180 9.34 2.17 8.69
N ASP A 181 10.35 2.52 7.89
CA ASP A 181 11.04 3.81 7.98
C ASP A 181 10.27 4.98 7.36
N GLY A 182 9.13 4.71 6.71
CA GLY A 182 8.28 5.72 6.06
C GLY A 182 8.80 6.24 4.73
N SER A 183 9.87 5.65 4.17
CA SER A 183 10.35 5.96 2.83
C SER A 183 9.41 5.41 1.75
N PHE A 184 9.45 5.99 0.54
CA PHE A 184 8.65 5.53 -0.57
C PHE A 184 9.41 4.54 -1.44
N PHE A 185 8.68 3.62 -2.07
CA PHE A 185 9.21 2.84 -3.17
C PHE A 185 9.10 3.64 -4.47
N THR A 186 10.02 3.46 -5.39
CA THR A 186 9.73 3.74 -6.79
C THR A 186 9.07 2.51 -7.44
N LEU A 187 8.19 2.75 -8.40
CA LEU A 187 7.57 1.65 -9.16
C LEU A 187 8.64 0.79 -9.86
N ASP A 188 9.71 1.42 -10.35
CA ASP A 188 10.84 0.73 -11.00
C ASP A 188 11.55 -0.22 -10.03
N GLU A 189 11.73 0.16 -8.75
CA GLU A 189 12.26 -0.76 -7.74
C GLU A 189 11.37 -1.99 -7.64
N ILE A 190 10.06 -1.81 -7.53
CA ILE A 190 9.09 -2.92 -7.40
C ILE A 190 9.10 -3.80 -8.66
N LEU A 191 9.10 -3.20 -9.85
CA LEU A 191 9.16 -3.93 -11.12
C LEU A 191 10.46 -4.75 -11.25
N ASN A 192 11.58 -4.21 -10.80
CA ASN A 192 12.85 -4.91 -10.78
C ASN A 192 12.82 -6.17 -9.90
N PHE A 193 12.03 -6.17 -8.82
CA PHE A 193 11.83 -7.37 -8.01
C PHE A 193 11.08 -8.45 -8.77
N PHE A 194 9.97 -8.10 -9.39
CA PHE A 194 9.19 -9.04 -10.19
C PHE A 194 10.04 -9.64 -11.33
N ASN A 195 10.79 -8.80 -12.04
CA ASN A 195 11.64 -9.22 -13.16
C ASN A 195 12.79 -10.15 -12.75
N LYS A 196 13.33 -9.96 -11.55
CA LYS A 196 14.42 -10.80 -11.01
C LYS A 196 13.92 -12.08 -10.36
N GLY A 197 12.60 -12.31 -10.34
CA GLY A 197 12.00 -13.46 -9.68
C GLY A 197 12.09 -13.41 -8.15
N TYR A 198 12.30 -12.23 -7.57
CA TYR A 198 12.23 -12.07 -6.12
C TYR A 198 10.79 -12.03 -5.63
N VAL A 199 10.58 -12.57 -4.45
CA VAL A 199 9.33 -12.43 -3.70
C VAL A 199 9.63 -11.70 -2.40
N ASN A 200 8.73 -10.82 -2.01
CA ASN A 200 8.82 -10.19 -0.70
C ASN A 200 8.39 -11.20 0.36
N HIS A 201 9.33 -11.56 1.22
CA HIS A 201 9.09 -12.44 2.34
C HIS A 201 9.54 -11.72 3.61
N TYR A 202 8.59 -11.26 4.43
CA TYR A 202 8.86 -10.49 5.66
C TYR A 202 9.69 -9.21 5.45
N GLY A 203 9.41 -8.44 4.41
CA GLY A 203 10.24 -7.29 4.07
C GLY A 203 11.66 -7.67 3.60
N LYS A 204 11.94 -8.97 3.45
CA LYS A 204 13.17 -9.49 2.85
C LYS A 204 12.86 -10.04 1.47
N PHE A 205 13.71 -9.69 0.53
CA PHE A 205 13.59 -10.19 -0.83
C PHE A 205 14.35 -11.49 -0.97
N ILE A 206 13.61 -12.56 -1.20
CA ILE A 206 14.16 -13.90 -1.39
C ILE A 206 14.08 -14.24 -2.87
N LYS A 207 15.18 -14.66 -3.48
CA LYS A 207 15.21 -15.17 -4.85
C LYS A 207 14.45 -16.49 -4.90
N ARG A 208 13.52 -16.61 -5.85
CA ARG A 208 12.87 -17.89 -6.11
C ARG A 208 13.94 -18.92 -6.50
N GLU A 209 13.92 -20.05 -5.85
CA GLU A 209 14.58 -21.24 -6.37
C GLU A 209 13.78 -21.73 -7.58
N SER A 210 14.46 -21.86 -8.71
CA SER A 210 13.91 -22.31 -9.99
C SER A 210 13.55 -23.78 -9.95
#